data_52b1bc5811b5c471a0a28cd3c88b35f7
#
_entry.id   52b1bc5811b5c471a0a28cd3c88b35f7
#
_cell.length_a   1.000
_cell.length_b   1.000
_cell.length_c   1.000
_cell.angle_alpha   90.00
_cell.angle_beta   90.00
_cell.angle_gamma   90.00
#
_symmetry.space_group_name_H-M   'P 1'
#
loop_
_entity.id
_entity.type
_entity.pdbx_description
1 polymer ?
#
loop_
_entity_poly.entity_id
_entity_poly.type
_entity_poly.pdbx_seq_one_letter_code
_entity_poly.pdbx_strand_id
1 'polypeptide(L)'
;MGSIVCFGEILIDLLAQPPASADTPRAFLQYAGGAPANVAVAAARLGAKTQFVGMLGRDMFGDFLAESLSEHGVGTDYIVRTDAAKTALAFVALDAGGERSFSFYRPPAADLLFRDSDFHAGCFDGAQCFHVCSNSLTEADIAEATFAGMDRARAAGAVVSLDLNLRPALWPADVDPTPRLWQALERADLVKLSREELDYLAAPLGDDGEALVLRRLLAAQARWVIITDGAATLHWYTRETQGKVSSFRVATVDTTAAGDAFVGGVLVGLLERGGAGAGFAAFCQDPQAIAATLRFGAAVGALAVTRKGAFAAMPSFDEVQQLLQLQDLPA
;
A
#
# COMPACT_ATOMS: atom_id res chain seq x y z
N MET A 1 3.15 20.21 -8.97
CA MET A 1 3.34 19.26 -7.85
C MET A 1 3.96 18.00 -8.42
N GLY A 2 4.91 17.38 -7.70
CA GLY A 2 5.50 16.11 -8.08
C GLY A 2 4.46 14.98 -8.04
N SER A 3 4.77 13.84 -8.68
CA SER A 3 3.85 12.71 -8.77
C SER A 3 4.22 11.57 -7.82
N ILE A 4 3.22 10.81 -7.40
CA ILE A 4 3.36 9.52 -6.75
C ILE A 4 3.13 8.44 -7.80
N VAL A 5 4.06 7.52 -7.92
CA VAL A 5 3.95 6.35 -8.80
C VAL A 5 3.79 5.11 -7.92
N CYS A 6 2.71 4.36 -8.13
CA CYS A 6 2.45 3.10 -7.43
C CYS A 6 2.59 1.94 -8.38
N PHE A 7 3.39 0.94 -8.02
CA PHE A 7 3.67 -0.24 -8.82
C PHE A 7 3.26 -1.51 -8.11
N GLY A 8 2.61 -2.41 -8.83
CA GLY A 8 2.29 -3.75 -8.37
C GLY A 8 0.96 -4.26 -8.89
N GLU A 9 0.25 -5.01 -8.05
CA GLU A 9 -1.03 -5.61 -8.41
C GLU A 9 -2.20 -4.63 -8.29
N ILE A 10 -3.13 -4.82 -9.19
CA ILE A 10 -4.51 -4.40 -9.09
C ILE A 10 -5.37 -5.61 -9.45
N LEU A 11 -6.43 -5.87 -8.70
CA LEU A 11 -7.21 -7.09 -8.82
C LEU A 11 -8.70 -6.83 -8.52
N ILE A 12 -9.52 -7.82 -8.83
CA ILE A 12 -10.94 -7.82 -8.47
C ILE A 12 -11.12 -8.54 -7.13
N ASP A 13 -11.73 -7.86 -6.16
CA ASP A 13 -12.27 -8.47 -4.96
C ASP A 13 -13.74 -8.87 -5.20
N LEU A 14 -14.03 -10.17 -5.15
CA LEU A 14 -15.36 -10.74 -5.26
C LEU A 14 -15.89 -11.07 -3.87
N LEU A 15 -16.68 -10.16 -3.29
CA LEU A 15 -17.23 -10.30 -1.94
C LEU A 15 -18.52 -11.12 -1.99
N ALA A 16 -18.51 -12.29 -1.35
CA ALA A 16 -19.67 -13.15 -1.23
C ALA A 16 -20.82 -12.44 -0.50
N GLN A 17 -22.01 -12.54 -1.05
CA GLN A 17 -23.23 -12.01 -0.45
C GLN A 17 -23.99 -13.13 0.24
N PRO A 18 -24.52 -12.89 1.48
CA PRO A 18 -25.46 -13.83 2.08
C PRO A 18 -26.69 -14.00 1.18
N PRO A 19 -27.15 -15.24 0.91
CA PRO A 19 -28.36 -15.44 0.13
C PRO A 19 -29.58 -14.87 0.86
N ALA A 20 -30.46 -14.20 0.12
CA ALA A 20 -31.71 -13.65 0.69
C ALA A 20 -32.69 -14.76 1.15
N SER A 21 -32.61 -15.95 0.56
CA SER A 21 -33.36 -17.16 0.93
C SER A 21 -32.59 -18.40 0.51
N ALA A 22 -33.03 -19.58 0.97
CA ALA A 22 -32.40 -20.87 0.60
C ALA A 22 -32.41 -21.14 -0.92
N ASP A 23 -33.39 -20.59 -1.64
CA ASP A 23 -33.54 -20.76 -3.09
C ASP A 23 -32.85 -19.66 -3.90
N THR A 24 -32.23 -18.66 -3.22
CA THR A 24 -31.54 -17.57 -3.91
C THR A 24 -30.15 -18.03 -4.36
N PRO A 25 -29.77 -17.85 -5.64
CA PRO A 25 -28.42 -18.15 -6.09
C PRO A 25 -27.36 -17.35 -5.28
N ARG A 26 -26.20 -17.96 -5.06
CA ARG A 26 -25.07 -17.25 -4.46
C ARG A 26 -24.61 -16.12 -5.38
N ALA A 27 -24.42 -14.94 -4.80
CA ALA A 27 -23.96 -13.77 -5.53
C ALA A 27 -22.65 -13.25 -4.95
N PHE A 28 -21.85 -12.59 -5.79
CA PHE A 28 -20.66 -11.89 -5.40
C PHE A 28 -20.76 -10.44 -5.87
N LEU A 29 -20.42 -9.49 -5.01
CA LEU A 29 -20.21 -8.10 -5.41
C LEU A 29 -18.76 -7.91 -5.84
N GLN A 30 -18.60 -7.25 -6.98
CA GLN A 30 -17.31 -6.95 -7.58
C GLN A 30 -16.80 -5.59 -7.07
N TYR A 31 -15.58 -5.58 -6.56
CA TYR A 31 -14.88 -4.37 -6.14
C TYR A 31 -13.49 -4.33 -6.79
N ALA A 32 -13.01 -3.13 -7.08
CA ALA A 32 -11.61 -2.91 -7.41
C ALA A 32 -10.78 -2.89 -6.13
N GLY A 33 -9.64 -3.59 -6.15
CA GLY A 33 -8.71 -3.73 -5.04
C GLY A 33 -7.27 -3.88 -5.53
N GLY A 34 -6.38 -4.26 -4.63
CA GLY A 34 -4.93 -4.34 -4.84
C GLY A 34 -4.20 -3.25 -4.05
N ALA A 35 -3.24 -3.64 -3.22
CA ALA A 35 -2.64 -2.71 -2.26
C ALA A 35 -2.00 -1.48 -2.90
N PRO A 36 -1.13 -1.57 -3.94
CA PRO A 36 -0.56 -0.39 -4.58
C PRO A 36 -1.61 0.48 -5.28
N ALA A 37 -2.65 -0.15 -5.83
CA ALA A 37 -3.76 0.57 -6.46
C ALA A 37 -4.60 1.33 -5.43
N ASN A 38 -4.84 0.74 -4.25
CA ASN A 38 -5.50 1.41 -3.12
C ASN A 38 -4.72 2.64 -2.67
N VAL A 39 -3.38 2.54 -2.55
CA VAL A 39 -2.50 3.68 -2.22
C VAL A 39 -2.61 4.78 -3.28
N ALA A 40 -2.59 4.41 -4.57
CA ALA A 40 -2.73 5.40 -5.67
C ALA A 40 -4.07 6.13 -5.60
N VAL A 41 -5.18 5.39 -5.39
CA VAL A 41 -6.51 5.98 -5.28
C VAL A 41 -6.62 6.86 -4.02
N ALA A 42 -6.10 6.42 -2.88
CA ALA A 42 -6.08 7.23 -1.67
C ALA A 42 -5.35 8.56 -1.91
N ALA A 43 -4.16 8.52 -2.51
CA ALA A 43 -3.39 9.72 -2.80
C ALA A 43 -4.08 10.64 -3.83
N ALA A 44 -4.69 10.08 -4.88
CA ALA A 44 -5.44 10.84 -5.88
C ALA A 44 -6.65 11.56 -5.26
N ARG A 45 -7.41 10.85 -4.41
CA ARG A 45 -8.56 11.41 -3.66
C ARG A 45 -8.17 12.55 -2.73
N LEU A 46 -6.93 12.58 -2.28
CA LEU A 46 -6.33 13.66 -1.48
C LEU A 46 -5.74 14.79 -2.36
N GLY A 47 -5.87 14.71 -3.68
CA GLY A 47 -5.46 15.76 -4.61
C GLY A 47 -4.03 15.65 -5.15
N ALA A 48 -3.30 14.56 -4.85
CA ALA A 48 -1.99 14.34 -5.44
C ALA A 48 -2.09 13.85 -6.89
N LYS A 49 -1.11 14.22 -7.73
CA LYS A 49 -0.93 13.61 -9.04
C LYS A 49 -0.39 12.20 -8.85
N THR A 50 -1.12 11.20 -9.29
CA THR A 50 -0.74 9.79 -9.15
C THR A 50 -0.70 9.07 -10.48
N GLN A 51 0.17 8.07 -10.59
CA GLN A 51 0.24 7.14 -11.71
C GLN A 51 0.27 5.72 -11.18
N PHE A 52 -0.46 4.82 -11.82
CA PHE A 52 -0.37 3.39 -11.56
C PHE A 52 0.44 2.70 -12.64
N VAL A 53 1.37 1.84 -12.24
CA VAL A 53 2.20 1.00 -13.11
C VAL A 53 1.93 -0.44 -12.74
N GLY A 54 1.62 -1.26 -13.74
CA GLY A 54 1.35 -2.70 -13.53
C GLY A 54 0.83 -3.33 -14.81
N MET A 55 0.41 -4.60 -14.73
CA MET A 55 -0.09 -5.32 -15.90
C MET A 55 -1.48 -5.89 -15.63
N LEU A 56 -2.38 -5.71 -16.60
CA LEU A 56 -3.74 -6.23 -16.61
C LEU A 56 -3.96 -7.16 -17.79
N GLY A 57 -4.83 -8.15 -17.63
CA GLY A 57 -5.32 -8.95 -18.72
C GLY A 57 -6.15 -8.13 -19.73
N ARG A 58 -6.16 -8.55 -21.01
CA ARG A 58 -7.16 -8.09 -21.99
C ARG A 58 -8.45 -8.87 -21.78
N ASP A 59 -9.17 -8.48 -20.71
CA ASP A 59 -10.44 -9.08 -20.32
C ASP A 59 -11.33 -8.04 -19.63
N MET A 60 -12.61 -8.39 -19.42
CA MET A 60 -13.60 -7.50 -18.81
C MET A 60 -13.20 -6.95 -17.43
N PHE A 61 -12.43 -7.72 -16.67
CA PHE A 61 -11.97 -7.31 -15.34
C PHE A 61 -10.83 -6.29 -15.44
N GLY A 62 -9.90 -6.51 -16.37
CA GLY A 62 -8.85 -5.55 -16.66
C GLY A 62 -9.39 -4.22 -17.18
N ASP A 63 -10.43 -4.24 -17.99
CA ASP A 63 -11.10 -3.02 -18.48
C ASP A 63 -11.77 -2.28 -17.32
N PHE A 64 -12.55 -2.97 -16.50
CA PHE A 64 -13.18 -2.40 -15.31
C PHE A 64 -12.17 -1.78 -14.33
N LEU A 65 -11.02 -2.43 -14.10
CA LEU A 65 -9.99 -1.91 -13.19
C LEU A 65 -9.31 -0.65 -13.73
N ALA A 66 -9.01 -0.61 -15.04
CA ALA A 66 -8.43 0.57 -15.67
C ALA A 66 -9.40 1.77 -15.64
N GLU A 67 -10.69 1.52 -15.92
CA GLU A 67 -11.75 2.51 -15.80
C GLU A 67 -11.89 3.01 -14.35
N SER A 68 -11.93 2.10 -13.38
CA SER A 68 -12.04 2.45 -11.96
C SER A 68 -10.88 3.32 -11.47
N LEU A 69 -9.63 3.05 -11.87
CA LEU A 69 -8.50 3.91 -11.56
C LEU A 69 -8.69 5.32 -12.14
N SER A 70 -9.07 5.40 -13.42
CA SER A 70 -9.28 6.67 -14.12
C SER A 70 -10.40 7.50 -13.47
N GLU A 71 -11.53 6.88 -13.10
CA GLU A 71 -12.64 7.52 -12.41
C GLU A 71 -12.25 8.11 -11.05
N HIS A 72 -11.24 7.52 -10.39
CA HIS A 72 -10.69 8.01 -9.13
C HIS A 72 -9.52 8.98 -9.31
N GLY A 73 -9.21 9.40 -10.56
CA GLY A 73 -8.19 10.40 -10.85
C GLY A 73 -6.76 9.86 -10.87
N VAL A 74 -6.57 8.54 -10.92
CA VAL A 74 -5.25 7.90 -11.07
C VAL A 74 -4.91 7.81 -12.55
N GLY A 75 -3.70 8.25 -12.93
CA GLY A 75 -3.20 8.09 -14.30
C GLY A 75 -2.93 6.62 -14.63
N THR A 76 -3.32 6.20 -15.83
CA THR A 76 -3.28 4.82 -16.31
C THR A 76 -2.39 4.63 -17.53
N ASP A 77 -1.63 5.66 -17.92
CA ASP A 77 -0.78 5.66 -19.12
C ASP A 77 0.30 4.58 -19.12
N TYR A 78 0.64 4.05 -17.94
CA TYR A 78 1.71 3.08 -17.75
C TYR A 78 1.19 1.68 -17.39
N ILE A 79 -0.10 1.43 -17.62
CA ILE A 79 -0.68 0.08 -17.49
C ILE A 79 -0.40 -0.72 -18.75
N VAL A 80 0.27 -1.85 -18.58
CA VAL A 80 0.51 -2.82 -19.65
C VAL A 80 -0.68 -3.78 -19.77
N ARG A 81 -1.06 -4.13 -20.99
CA ARG A 81 -2.15 -5.08 -21.25
C ARG A 81 -1.63 -6.34 -21.93
N THR A 82 -2.02 -7.52 -21.42
CA THR A 82 -1.56 -8.81 -21.94
C THR A 82 -2.71 -9.75 -22.26
N ASP A 83 -2.51 -10.59 -23.29
CA ASP A 83 -3.37 -11.73 -23.60
C ASP A 83 -2.85 -13.05 -23.00
N ALA A 84 -1.62 -13.03 -22.46
CA ALA A 84 -0.94 -14.23 -21.96
C ALA A 84 -1.49 -14.75 -20.62
N ALA A 85 -2.14 -13.88 -19.84
CA ALA A 85 -2.80 -14.26 -18.59
C ALA A 85 -4.02 -13.38 -18.33
N LYS A 86 -4.90 -13.84 -17.43
CA LYS A 86 -6.09 -13.11 -17.01
C LYS A 86 -5.77 -12.17 -15.85
N THR A 87 -6.64 -11.19 -15.66
CA THR A 87 -6.62 -10.30 -14.50
C THR A 87 -6.82 -11.10 -13.21
N ALA A 88 -6.06 -10.79 -12.18
CA ALA A 88 -6.13 -11.46 -10.88
C ALA A 88 -7.47 -11.25 -10.19
N LEU A 89 -7.97 -12.31 -9.51
CA LEU A 89 -9.20 -12.28 -8.72
C LEU A 89 -8.89 -12.72 -7.28
N ALA A 90 -9.58 -12.12 -6.32
CA ALA A 90 -9.67 -12.56 -4.95
C ALA A 90 -11.14 -12.80 -4.59
N PHE A 91 -11.47 -13.99 -4.10
CA PHE A 91 -12.78 -14.26 -3.53
C PHE A 91 -12.71 -14.04 -2.03
N VAL A 92 -13.62 -13.22 -1.53
CA VAL A 92 -13.72 -12.88 -0.11
C VAL A 92 -15.02 -13.47 0.41
N ALA A 93 -14.93 -14.44 1.32
CA ALA A 93 -16.08 -14.99 2.01
C ALA A 93 -16.06 -14.53 3.46
N LEU A 94 -17.27 -14.36 4.04
CA LEU A 94 -17.46 -14.11 5.46
C LEU A 94 -17.93 -15.42 6.10
N ASP A 95 -17.29 -15.81 7.18
CA ASP A 95 -17.78 -16.94 8.00
C ASP A 95 -18.97 -16.51 8.89
N ALA A 96 -19.48 -17.47 9.67
CA ALA A 96 -20.61 -17.19 10.59
C ALA A 96 -20.27 -16.21 11.72
N GLY A 97 -18.98 -16.01 12.02
CA GLY A 97 -18.47 -15.03 12.98
C GLY A 97 -18.21 -13.66 12.36
N GLY A 98 -18.34 -13.53 11.02
CA GLY A 98 -18.01 -12.30 10.30
C GLY A 98 -16.52 -12.17 9.96
N GLU A 99 -15.71 -13.20 10.22
CA GLU A 99 -14.31 -13.23 9.80
C GLU A 99 -14.17 -13.48 8.30
N ARG A 100 -13.17 -12.83 7.71
CA ARG A 100 -12.91 -12.90 6.27
C ARG A 100 -11.94 -14.03 5.95
N SER A 101 -12.33 -14.84 4.98
CA SER A 101 -11.42 -15.76 4.30
C SER A 101 -11.18 -15.31 2.86
N PHE A 102 -9.94 -15.45 2.40
CA PHE A 102 -9.52 -15.06 1.05
C PHE A 102 -9.11 -16.30 0.26
N SER A 103 -9.59 -16.37 -0.98
CA SER A 103 -9.14 -17.34 -1.96
C SER A 103 -8.66 -16.59 -3.20
N PHE A 104 -7.36 -16.62 -3.46
CA PHE A 104 -6.75 -15.91 -4.58
C PHE A 104 -6.71 -16.80 -5.82
N TYR A 105 -7.15 -16.26 -6.94
CA TYR A 105 -6.95 -16.81 -8.28
C TYR A 105 -5.78 -16.03 -8.94
N ARG A 106 -4.61 -16.24 -8.41
CA ARG A 106 -3.33 -15.65 -8.73
C ARG A 106 -2.24 -16.57 -8.16
N PRO A 107 -1.38 -17.23 -8.82
CA PRO A 107 -1.09 -17.37 -10.24
C PRO A 107 -1.94 -18.45 -10.97
N PRO A 108 -1.94 -18.46 -12.33
CA PRO A 108 -1.29 -17.47 -13.20
C PRO A 108 -2.15 -16.21 -13.34
N ALA A 109 -1.56 -15.02 -13.21
CA ALA A 109 -2.25 -13.76 -13.37
C ALA A 109 -1.39 -12.74 -14.11
N ALA A 110 -2.06 -11.78 -14.77
CA ALA A 110 -1.42 -10.80 -15.64
C ALA A 110 -0.34 -9.99 -14.92
N ASP A 111 -0.61 -9.54 -13.71
CA ASP A 111 0.29 -8.72 -12.90
C ASP A 111 1.63 -9.40 -12.59
N LEU A 112 1.66 -10.73 -12.49
CA LEU A 112 2.88 -11.52 -12.28
C LEU A 112 3.76 -11.64 -13.55
N LEU A 113 3.21 -11.29 -14.71
CA LEU A 113 3.93 -11.32 -15.98
C LEU A 113 4.69 -10.01 -16.28
N PHE A 114 4.54 -8.97 -15.47
CA PHE A 114 5.26 -7.71 -15.65
C PHE A 114 6.77 -7.93 -15.48
N ARG A 115 7.56 -7.36 -16.38
CA ARG A 115 9.02 -7.48 -16.41
C ARG A 115 9.67 -6.10 -16.36
N ASP A 116 10.96 -6.05 -16.06
CA ASP A 116 11.73 -4.80 -16.06
C ASP A 116 11.64 -4.04 -17.40
N SER A 117 11.60 -4.76 -18.51
CA SER A 117 11.42 -4.18 -19.86
C SER A 117 10.05 -3.52 -20.10
N ASP A 118 9.05 -3.83 -19.28
CA ASP A 118 7.70 -3.29 -19.41
C ASP A 118 7.54 -1.91 -18.75
N PHE A 119 8.51 -1.49 -17.94
CA PHE A 119 8.51 -0.11 -17.46
C PHE A 119 8.69 0.88 -18.59
N HIS A 120 7.69 1.69 -18.84
CA HIS A 120 7.79 2.80 -19.78
C HIS A 120 8.87 3.79 -19.33
N ALA A 121 9.69 4.28 -20.24
CA ALA A 121 10.82 5.15 -19.92
C ALA A 121 10.40 6.41 -19.12
N GLY A 122 9.23 6.96 -19.42
CA GLY A 122 8.72 8.18 -18.77
C GLY A 122 8.00 7.96 -17.44
N CYS A 123 7.84 6.72 -16.95
CA CYS A 123 7.03 6.50 -15.73
C CYS A 123 7.67 7.06 -14.45
N PHE A 124 8.99 7.29 -14.46
CA PHE A 124 9.73 7.89 -13.36
C PHE A 124 9.97 9.40 -13.52
N ASP A 125 9.58 9.99 -14.65
CA ASP A 125 9.83 11.40 -14.92
C ASP A 125 9.02 12.30 -13.97
N GLY A 126 9.73 13.05 -13.12
CA GLY A 126 9.12 13.91 -12.11
C GLY A 126 8.45 13.16 -10.95
N ALA A 127 8.67 11.84 -10.85
CA ALA A 127 8.23 11.08 -9.69
C ALA A 127 8.95 11.57 -8.42
N GLN A 128 8.16 11.88 -7.39
CA GLN A 128 8.68 12.27 -6.08
C GLN A 128 8.66 11.10 -5.10
N CYS A 129 7.72 10.18 -5.30
CA CYS A 129 7.61 8.92 -4.55
C CYS A 129 7.33 7.79 -5.53
N PHE A 130 7.93 6.62 -5.25
CA PHE A 130 7.63 5.36 -5.90
C PHE A 130 7.24 4.35 -4.82
N HIS A 131 6.03 3.82 -4.89
CA HIS A 131 5.47 2.94 -3.87
C HIS A 131 5.27 1.52 -4.38
N VAL A 132 5.66 0.54 -3.56
CA VAL A 132 5.51 -0.90 -3.80
C VAL A 132 5.06 -1.63 -2.54
N CYS A 133 4.59 -2.86 -2.68
CA CYS A 133 4.33 -3.78 -1.56
C CYS A 133 4.88 -5.18 -1.85
N SER A 134 4.83 -6.10 -0.85
CA SER A 134 5.39 -7.44 -0.99
C SER A 134 4.60 -8.36 -1.93
N ASN A 135 3.39 -8.00 -2.33
CA ASN A 135 2.58 -8.83 -3.21
C ASN A 135 3.19 -8.99 -4.62
N SER A 136 4.04 -8.05 -5.04
CA SER A 136 4.85 -8.16 -6.27
C SER A 136 6.23 -8.80 -6.03
N LEU A 137 6.41 -9.53 -4.91
CA LEU A 137 7.63 -10.29 -4.61
C LEU A 137 7.39 -11.81 -4.56
N THR A 138 6.16 -12.26 -4.80
CA THR A 138 5.73 -13.66 -4.61
C THR A 138 6.39 -14.62 -5.56
N GLU A 139 6.75 -14.20 -6.76
CA GLU A 139 7.50 -14.97 -7.76
C GLU A 139 8.81 -14.25 -8.15
N ALA A 140 9.80 -15.00 -8.63
CA ALA A 140 11.15 -14.49 -8.89
C ALA A 140 11.15 -13.34 -9.92
N ASP A 141 10.49 -13.55 -11.05
CA ASP A 141 10.53 -12.60 -12.17
C ASP A 141 9.87 -11.26 -11.84
N ILE A 142 8.71 -11.29 -11.16
CA ILE A 142 8.04 -10.03 -10.74
C ILE A 142 8.81 -9.37 -9.59
N ALA A 143 9.49 -10.13 -8.74
CA ALA A 143 10.36 -9.58 -7.71
C ALA A 143 11.54 -8.82 -8.33
N GLU A 144 12.19 -9.39 -9.36
CA GLU A 144 13.27 -8.71 -10.09
C GLU A 144 12.79 -7.42 -10.76
N ALA A 145 11.60 -7.44 -11.38
CA ALA A 145 10.99 -6.24 -11.94
C ALA A 145 10.72 -5.19 -10.85
N THR A 146 10.24 -5.62 -9.68
CA THR A 146 10.01 -4.73 -8.54
C THR A 146 11.30 -4.07 -8.07
N PHE A 147 12.37 -4.85 -7.89
CA PHE A 147 13.68 -4.33 -7.49
C PHE A 147 14.25 -3.35 -8.52
N ALA A 148 14.16 -3.69 -9.82
CA ALA A 148 14.57 -2.80 -10.89
C ALA A 148 13.78 -1.47 -10.88
N GLY A 149 12.46 -1.53 -10.67
CA GLY A 149 11.62 -0.34 -10.51
C GLY A 149 12.04 0.53 -9.33
N MET A 150 12.32 -0.07 -8.17
CA MET A 150 12.82 0.64 -6.98
C MET A 150 14.16 1.34 -7.27
N ASP A 151 15.09 0.65 -7.93
CA ASP A 151 16.41 1.19 -8.24
C ASP A 151 16.34 2.32 -9.29
N ARG A 152 15.49 2.18 -10.32
CA ARG A 152 15.25 3.23 -11.33
C ARG A 152 14.56 4.47 -10.73
N ALA A 153 13.55 4.25 -9.88
CA ALA A 153 12.87 5.36 -9.22
C ALA A 153 13.82 6.18 -8.34
N ARG A 154 14.68 5.50 -7.57
CA ARG A 154 15.72 6.16 -6.78
C ARG A 154 16.72 6.90 -7.66
N ALA A 155 17.16 6.31 -8.77
CA ALA A 155 18.07 6.97 -9.72
C ALA A 155 17.43 8.23 -10.33
N ALA A 156 16.11 8.26 -10.50
CA ALA A 156 15.33 9.44 -10.91
C ALA A 156 15.08 10.45 -9.77
N GLY A 157 15.53 10.17 -8.54
CA GLY A 157 15.40 11.05 -7.38
C GLY A 157 14.12 10.90 -6.56
N ALA A 158 13.32 9.86 -6.84
CA ALA A 158 12.12 9.57 -6.06
C ALA A 158 12.47 8.87 -4.73
N VAL A 159 11.66 9.13 -3.70
CA VAL A 159 11.65 8.35 -2.45
C VAL A 159 11.00 6.99 -2.72
N VAL A 160 11.71 5.93 -2.45
CA VAL A 160 11.20 4.56 -2.58
C VAL A 160 10.48 4.17 -1.29
N SER A 161 9.17 4.00 -1.38
CA SER A 161 8.28 3.62 -0.28
C SER A 161 7.86 2.16 -0.40
N LEU A 162 8.01 1.41 0.67
CA LEU A 162 7.55 0.02 0.78
C LEU A 162 6.59 -0.13 1.96
N ASP A 163 5.36 -0.58 1.71
CA ASP A 163 4.53 -1.22 2.71
C ASP A 163 4.74 -2.74 2.61
N LEU A 164 5.17 -3.39 3.69
CA LEU A 164 5.41 -4.83 3.62
C LEU A 164 4.13 -5.56 3.21
N ASN A 165 3.02 -5.23 3.82
CA ASN A 165 1.68 -5.72 3.47
C ASN A 165 1.68 -7.23 3.15
N LEU A 166 2.34 -8.00 4.03
CA LEU A 166 2.58 -9.42 3.82
C LEU A 166 1.26 -10.20 3.83
N ARG A 167 1.04 -10.95 2.77
CA ARG A 167 -0.09 -11.88 2.61
C ARG A 167 0.44 -13.29 2.40
N PRO A 168 0.62 -14.09 3.46
CA PRO A 168 1.18 -15.45 3.33
C PRO A 168 0.45 -16.32 2.31
N ALA A 169 -0.87 -16.16 2.18
CA ALA A 169 -1.69 -16.92 1.22
C ALA A 169 -1.38 -16.63 -0.26
N LEU A 170 -0.61 -15.59 -0.58
CA LEU A 170 -0.16 -15.30 -1.94
C LEU A 170 1.18 -15.94 -2.28
N TRP A 171 1.89 -16.46 -1.31
CA TRP A 171 3.20 -17.09 -1.51
C TRP A 171 3.04 -18.59 -1.74
N PRO A 172 3.82 -19.20 -2.64
CA PRO A 172 3.87 -20.65 -2.74
C PRO A 172 4.22 -21.30 -1.40
N ALA A 173 3.54 -22.40 -1.06
CA ALA A 173 3.63 -23.03 0.27
C ALA A 173 5.03 -23.52 0.65
N ASP A 174 5.88 -23.76 -0.34
CA ASP A 174 7.26 -24.26 -0.21
C ASP A 174 8.32 -23.12 -0.30
N VAL A 175 7.90 -21.87 -0.41
CA VAL A 175 8.79 -20.72 -0.54
C VAL A 175 8.84 -19.93 0.77
N ASP A 176 10.04 -19.79 1.35
CA ASP A 176 10.27 -18.83 2.41
C ASP A 176 10.29 -17.40 1.81
N PRO A 177 9.35 -16.52 2.19
CA PRO A 177 9.31 -15.15 1.66
C PRO A 177 10.45 -14.28 2.19
N THR A 178 11.01 -14.61 3.34
CA THR A 178 11.95 -13.77 4.11
C THR A 178 13.12 -13.23 3.28
N PRO A 179 13.82 -14.02 2.44
CA PRO A 179 14.95 -13.50 1.66
C PRO A 179 14.54 -12.40 0.68
N ARG A 180 13.40 -12.55 -0.02
CA ARG A 180 12.90 -11.53 -0.97
C ARG A 180 12.35 -10.30 -0.25
N LEU A 181 11.68 -10.51 0.91
CA LEU A 181 11.23 -9.40 1.74
C LEU A 181 12.41 -8.52 2.15
N TRP A 182 13.51 -9.11 2.64
CA TRP A 182 14.69 -8.35 3.02
C TRP A 182 15.36 -7.65 1.84
N GLN A 183 15.39 -8.26 0.66
CA GLN A 183 15.91 -7.58 -0.54
C GLN A 183 15.14 -6.31 -0.89
N ALA A 184 13.81 -6.30 -0.73
CA ALA A 184 12.98 -5.12 -0.93
C ALA A 184 13.15 -4.10 0.22
N LEU A 185 13.09 -4.58 1.47
CA LEU A 185 13.22 -3.75 2.68
C LEU A 185 14.54 -2.97 2.69
N GLU A 186 15.64 -3.62 2.30
CA GLU A 186 16.97 -2.98 2.23
C GLU A 186 17.10 -1.96 1.09
N ARG A 187 16.18 -1.98 0.11
CA ARG A 187 16.11 -1.01 -0.99
C ARG A 187 15.17 0.16 -0.72
N ALA A 188 14.32 0.11 0.29
CA ALA A 188 13.34 1.15 0.55
C ALA A 188 13.90 2.29 1.39
N ASP A 189 13.57 3.53 1.06
CA ASP A 189 13.90 4.73 1.82
C ASP A 189 12.90 4.98 2.97
N LEU A 190 11.62 4.68 2.70
CA LEU A 190 10.50 4.70 3.63
C LEU A 190 9.91 3.29 3.73
N VAL A 191 9.94 2.72 4.94
CA VAL A 191 9.39 1.40 5.22
C VAL A 191 8.21 1.53 6.18
N LYS A 192 7.07 0.93 5.82
CA LYS A 192 5.96 0.73 6.76
C LYS A 192 5.79 -0.77 7.03
N LEU A 193 5.66 -1.12 8.29
CA LEU A 193 5.30 -2.46 8.78
C LEU A 193 4.08 -2.36 9.69
N SER A 194 3.23 -3.37 9.69
CA SER A 194 2.32 -3.59 10.81
C SER A 194 3.09 -4.19 12.00
N ARG A 195 2.47 -4.20 13.19
CA ARG A 195 3.03 -4.87 14.37
C ARG A 195 3.29 -6.36 14.08
N GLU A 196 2.31 -7.03 13.49
CA GLU A 196 2.38 -8.45 13.13
C GLU A 196 3.52 -8.73 12.11
N GLU A 197 3.76 -7.83 11.18
CA GLU A 197 4.85 -7.96 10.20
C GLU A 197 6.22 -7.75 10.84
N LEU A 198 6.33 -6.80 11.76
CA LEU A 198 7.55 -6.61 12.54
C LEU A 198 7.82 -7.84 13.41
N ASP A 199 6.80 -8.38 14.08
CA ASP A 199 6.91 -9.59 14.90
C ASP A 199 7.30 -10.80 14.05
N TYR A 200 6.74 -10.93 12.83
CA TYR A 200 7.13 -11.98 11.88
C TYR A 200 8.62 -11.91 11.51
N LEU A 201 9.14 -10.71 11.22
CA LEU A 201 10.56 -10.53 10.90
C LEU A 201 11.47 -10.69 12.12
N ALA A 202 10.99 -10.37 13.31
CA ALA A 202 11.72 -10.42 14.57
C ALA A 202 11.80 -11.83 15.19
N ALA A 203 10.75 -12.64 15.01
CA ALA A 203 10.63 -13.93 15.66
C ALA A 203 11.84 -14.87 15.49
N PRO A 204 12.48 -14.98 14.30
CA PRO A 204 13.66 -15.81 14.13
C PRO A 204 14.93 -15.29 14.85
N LEU A 205 14.90 -14.03 15.32
CA LEU A 205 16.07 -13.34 15.89
C LEU A 205 16.09 -13.36 17.44
N GLY A 206 15.08 -13.94 18.08
CA GLY A 206 14.98 -14.06 19.54
C GLY A 206 14.55 -12.78 20.25
N ASP A 207 14.85 -12.63 21.53
CA ASP A 207 14.30 -11.59 22.41
C ASP A 207 14.64 -10.15 21.96
N ASP A 208 15.78 -9.93 21.33
CA ASP A 208 16.18 -8.63 20.78
C ASP A 208 15.72 -8.40 19.31
N GLY A 209 14.86 -9.31 18.79
CA GLY A 209 14.50 -9.37 17.38
C GLY A 209 13.98 -8.05 16.82
N GLU A 210 13.08 -7.35 17.50
CA GLU A 210 12.55 -6.05 17.07
C GLU A 210 13.67 -5.03 16.90
N ALA A 211 14.55 -4.90 17.90
CA ALA A 211 15.66 -3.94 17.84
C ALA A 211 16.65 -4.29 16.71
N LEU A 212 16.86 -5.58 16.44
CA LEU A 212 17.73 -6.03 15.35
C LEU A 212 17.13 -5.74 13.99
N VAL A 213 15.81 -5.95 13.80
CA VAL A 213 15.09 -5.60 12.56
C VAL A 213 15.19 -4.10 12.29
N LEU A 214 14.82 -3.26 13.27
CA LEU A 214 14.88 -1.80 13.13
C LEU A 214 16.31 -1.31 12.83
N ARG A 215 17.30 -1.86 13.53
CA ARG A 215 18.71 -1.53 13.27
C ARG A 215 19.14 -1.92 11.88
N ARG A 216 18.76 -3.10 11.38
CA ARG A 216 19.08 -3.57 10.04
C ARG A 216 18.47 -2.66 8.97
N LEU A 217 17.19 -2.29 9.11
CA LEU A 217 16.51 -1.37 8.20
C LEU A 217 17.21 -0.01 8.14
N LEU A 218 17.46 0.62 9.29
CA LEU A 218 18.06 1.95 9.37
C LEU A 218 19.57 1.97 9.01
N ALA A 219 20.26 0.83 9.10
CA ALA A 219 21.62 0.68 8.59
C ALA A 219 21.69 0.51 7.07
N ALA A 220 20.62 0.00 6.45
CA ALA A 220 20.48 -0.10 4.99
C ALA A 220 20.07 1.26 4.36
N GLN A 221 19.12 1.25 3.42
CA GLN A 221 18.64 2.47 2.75
C GLN A 221 17.61 3.25 3.58
N ALA A 222 16.87 2.59 4.47
CA ALA A 222 15.76 3.23 5.16
C ALA A 222 16.23 4.45 6.00
N ARG A 223 15.54 5.55 5.77
CA ARG A 223 15.67 6.79 6.59
C ARG A 223 14.48 6.97 7.51
N TRP A 224 13.35 6.33 7.20
CA TRP A 224 12.13 6.42 7.97
C TRP A 224 11.42 5.06 7.99
N VAL A 225 11.19 4.54 9.19
CA VAL A 225 10.46 3.30 9.45
C VAL A 225 9.22 3.62 10.27
N ILE A 226 8.08 3.11 9.86
CA ILE A 226 6.77 3.32 10.49
C ILE A 226 6.22 1.94 10.90
N ILE A 227 5.81 1.83 12.17
CA ILE A 227 5.15 0.63 12.69
C ILE A 227 3.72 1.00 13.06
N THR A 228 2.75 0.40 12.36
CA THR A 228 1.32 0.57 12.64
C THR A 228 0.79 -0.61 13.46
N ASP A 229 -0.22 -0.35 14.29
CA ASP A 229 -0.85 -1.37 15.14
C ASP A 229 -2.37 -1.12 15.22
N GLY A 230 -3.04 -1.24 14.09
CA GLY A 230 -4.48 -1.02 13.95
C GLY A 230 -4.94 0.31 14.57
N ALA A 231 -5.80 0.23 15.59
CA ALA A 231 -6.30 1.40 16.32
C ALA A 231 -5.37 1.88 17.45
N ALA A 232 -4.28 1.16 17.71
CA ALA A 232 -3.32 1.53 18.74
C ALA A 232 -2.40 2.67 18.28
N THR A 233 -1.51 3.08 19.17
CA THR A 233 -0.48 4.11 18.87
C THR A 233 0.51 3.57 17.85
N LEU A 234 0.73 4.30 16.78
CA LEU A 234 1.78 3.99 15.81
C LEU A 234 3.12 4.53 16.29
N HIS A 235 4.18 3.83 15.94
CA HIS A 235 5.56 4.20 16.26
C HIS A 235 6.33 4.52 14.98
N TRP A 236 7.32 5.39 15.07
CA TRP A 236 8.18 5.70 13.96
C TRP A 236 9.64 5.88 14.41
N TYR A 237 10.55 5.58 13.50
CA TYR A 237 11.98 5.58 13.73
C TYR A 237 12.69 6.20 12.54
N THR A 238 13.67 7.06 12.81
CA THR A 238 14.68 7.50 11.85
C THR A 238 16.05 7.10 12.35
N ARG A 239 17.10 7.45 11.62
CA ARG A 239 18.47 7.18 12.07
C ARG A 239 18.85 7.96 13.33
N GLU A 240 18.20 9.07 13.61
CA GLU A 240 18.56 10.01 14.66
C GLU A 240 17.50 10.13 15.75
N THR A 241 16.24 9.95 15.39
CA THR A 241 15.10 10.18 16.28
C THR A 241 14.04 9.09 16.15
N GLN A 242 13.20 9.02 17.16
CA GLN A 242 12.01 8.16 17.17
C GLN A 242 10.86 8.85 17.87
N GLY A 243 9.65 8.38 17.65
CA GLY A 243 8.48 8.91 18.30
C GLY A 243 7.24 8.05 18.11
N LYS A 244 6.13 8.60 18.57
CA LYS A 244 4.82 7.94 18.48
C LYS A 244 3.73 8.93 18.14
N VAL A 245 2.66 8.44 17.48
CA VAL A 245 1.47 9.23 17.15
C VAL A 245 0.24 8.39 17.52
N SER A 246 -0.73 9.00 18.17
CA SER A 246 -1.99 8.34 18.53
C SER A 246 -2.89 8.20 17.31
N SER A 247 -3.59 7.07 17.22
CA SER A 247 -4.64 6.85 16.22
C SER A 247 -5.93 7.62 16.55
N PHE A 248 -6.79 7.77 15.56
CA PHE A 248 -8.12 8.37 15.71
C PHE A 248 -9.14 7.34 16.16
N ARG A 249 -10.07 7.74 17.01
CA ARG A 249 -11.20 6.90 17.43
C ARG A 249 -12.37 7.11 16.48
N VAL A 250 -12.76 6.07 15.77
CA VAL A 250 -13.88 6.08 14.82
C VAL A 250 -14.70 4.80 14.94
N ALA A 251 -15.95 4.85 14.47
CA ALA A 251 -16.79 3.65 14.36
C ALA A 251 -16.32 2.83 13.14
N THR A 252 -15.71 1.68 13.38
CA THR A 252 -15.20 0.81 12.32
C THR A 252 -16.34 0.03 11.66
N VAL A 253 -16.42 0.10 10.33
CA VAL A 253 -17.35 -0.64 9.47
C VAL A 253 -16.63 -1.72 8.69
N ASP A 254 -15.46 -1.39 8.12
CA ASP A 254 -14.68 -2.26 7.27
C ASP A 254 -13.19 -1.87 7.33
N THR A 255 -12.31 -2.81 7.68
CA THR A 255 -10.86 -2.56 7.80
C THR A 255 -10.10 -2.75 6.50
N THR A 256 -10.79 -3.09 5.41
CA THR A 256 -10.17 -3.25 4.08
C THR A 256 -9.45 -1.96 3.67
N ALA A 257 -8.23 -2.11 3.16
CA ALA A 257 -7.40 -1.03 2.66
C ALA A 257 -7.07 0.10 3.65
N ALA A 258 -7.29 -0.10 4.98
CA ALA A 258 -6.95 0.91 5.99
C ALA A 258 -5.45 1.25 6.00
N GLY A 259 -4.59 0.24 5.88
CA GLY A 259 -3.15 0.39 5.75
C GLY A 259 -2.75 1.12 4.48
N ASP A 260 -3.37 0.77 3.36
CA ASP A 260 -3.12 1.40 2.06
C ASP A 260 -3.56 2.88 2.08
N ALA A 261 -4.73 3.17 2.68
CA ALA A 261 -5.22 4.53 2.89
C ALA A 261 -4.26 5.36 3.76
N PHE A 262 -3.77 4.79 4.85
CA PHE A 262 -2.77 5.40 5.70
C PHE A 262 -1.51 5.74 4.91
N VAL A 263 -0.97 4.79 4.13
CA VAL A 263 0.23 5.02 3.30
C VAL A 263 -0.02 6.11 2.26
N GLY A 264 -1.16 6.08 1.56
CA GLY A 264 -1.54 7.14 0.63
C GLY A 264 -1.53 8.52 1.29
N GLY A 265 -2.10 8.63 2.50
CA GLY A 265 -2.06 9.84 3.31
C GLY A 265 -0.65 10.26 3.72
N VAL A 266 0.21 9.32 4.12
CA VAL A 266 1.62 9.59 4.47
C VAL A 266 2.37 10.15 3.25
N LEU A 267 2.22 9.55 2.07
CA LEU A 267 2.89 10.00 0.86
C LEU A 267 2.43 11.39 0.42
N VAL A 268 1.13 11.70 0.53
CA VAL A 268 0.60 13.04 0.25
C VAL A 268 1.12 14.04 1.28
N GLY A 269 1.06 13.73 2.56
CA GLY A 269 1.58 14.58 3.61
C GLY A 269 3.09 14.86 3.49
N LEU A 270 3.85 13.90 2.98
CA LEU A 270 5.27 14.04 2.65
C LEU A 270 5.47 15.03 1.49
N LEU A 271 4.69 14.89 0.42
CA LEU A 271 4.72 15.82 -0.73
C LEU A 271 4.40 17.25 -0.32
N GLU A 272 3.31 17.45 0.42
CA GLU A 272 2.84 18.78 0.83
C GLU A 272 3.86 19.54 1.69
N ARG A 273 4.66 18.82 2.45
CA ARG A 273 5.72 19.40 3.31
C ARG A 273 7.08 19.51 2.62
N GLY A 274 7.14 19.26 1.30
CA GLY A 274 8.40 19.28 0.56
C GLY A 274 9.39 18.19 1.00
N GLY A 275 8.91 17.18 1.70
CA GLY A 275 9.69 16.06 2.22
C GLY A 275 9.92 14.93 1.23
N ALA A 276 9.35 15.00 0.01
CA ALA A 276 9.56 13.99 -1.02
C ALA A 276 10.78 14.31 -1.90
N GLY A 277 11.24 13.33 -2.66
CA GLY A 277 12.40 13.51 -3.54
C GLY A 277 13.63 14.01 -2.78
N ALA A 278 14.28 15.05 -3.28
CA ALA A 278 15.50 15.62 -2.67
C ALA A 278 15.31 16.16 -1.24
N GLY A 279 14.07 16.49 -0.84
CA GLY A 279 13.74 16.98 0.49
C GLY A 279 13.73 15.91 1.58
N PHE A 280 13.73 14.64 1.23
CA PHE A 280 13.48 13.54 2.15
C PHE A 280 14.49 13.43 3.30
N ALA A 281 15.77 13.68 3.02
CA ALA A 281 16.81 13.62 4.02
C ALA A 281 16.62 14.69 5.12
N ALA A 282 16.26 15.91 4.73
CA ALA A 282 15.98 17.01 5.66
C ALA A 282 14.67 16.77 6.44
N PHE A 283 13.63 16.27 5.75
CA PHE A 283 12.36 15.90 6.38
C PHE A 283 12.54 14.86 7.50
N CYS A 284 13.39 13.86 7.30
CA CYS A 284 13.64 12.82 8.31
C CYS A 284 14.38 13.36 9.58
N GLN A 285 14.89 14.58 9.55
CA GLN A 285 15.50 15.27 10.70
C GLN A 285 14.51 16.18 11.43
N ASP A 286 13.27 16.28 10.97
CA ASP A 286 12.23 17.11 11.58
C ASP A 286 11.13 16.24 12.24
N PRO A 287 11.22 15.95 13.55
CA PRO A 287 10.22 15.15 14.26
C PRO A 287 8.80 15.76 14.22
N GLN A 288 8.68 17.09 14.11
CA GLN A 288 7.37 17.75 14.06
C GLN A 288 6.72 17.53 12.68
N ALA A 289 7.48 17.68 11.61
CA ALA A 289 7.00 17.38 10.25
C ALA A 289 6.61 15.90 10.11
N ILE A 290 7.42 14.98 10.67
CA ILE A 290 7.12 13.55 10.72
C ILE A 290 5.81 13.30 11.46
N ALA A 291 5.65 13.81 12.67
CA ALA A 291 4.46 13.60 13.49
C ALA A 291 3.20 14.16 12.81
N ALA A 292 3.29 15.35 12.20
CA ALA A 292 2.18 15.95 11.47
C ALA A 292 1.79 15.13 10.22
N THR A 293 2.78 14.58 9.49
CA THR A 293 2.53 13.70 8.35
C THR A 293 1.87 12.39 8.77
N LEU A 294 2.35 11.78 9.85
CA LEU A 294 1.77 10.55 10.39
C LEU A 294 0.36 10.76 10.93
N ARG A 295 0.10 11.90 11.58
CA ARG A 295 -1.24 12.28 12.04
C ARG A 295 -2.21 12.42 10.85
N PHE A 296 -1.77 13.04 9.76
CA PHE A 296 -2.55 13.14 8.52
C PHE A 296 -2.83 11.75 7.94
N GLY A 297 -1.81 10.89 7.78
CA GLY A 297 -2.00 9.50 7.33
C GLY A 297 -2.93 8.71 8.23
N ALA A 298 -2.81 8.85 9.56
CA ALA A 298 -3.70 8.18 10.53
C ALA A 298 -5.16 8.62 10.37
N ALA A 299 -5.42 9.91 10.08
CA ALA A 299 -6.77 10.40 9.81
C ALA A 299 -7.35 9.81 8.52
N VAL A 300 -6.53 9.67 7.46
CA VAL A 300 -6.93 9.03 6.20
C VAL A 300 -7.31 7.56 6.44
N GLY A 301 -6.46 6.80 7.12
CA GLY A 301 -6.74 5.40 7.47
C GLY A 301 -7.97 5.25 8.37
N ALA A 302 -8.15 6.14 9.35
CA ALA A 302 -9.31 6.13 10.24
C ALA A 302 -10.63 6.41 9.48
N LEU A 303 -10.64 7.34 8.54
CA LEU A 303 -11.83 7.59 7.73
C LEU A 303 -12.14 6.42 6.78
N ALA A 304 -11.12 5.80 6.20
CA ALA A 304 -11.31 4.65 5.31
C ALA A 304 -12.04 3.51 6.01
N VAL A 305 -11.75 3.21 7.29
CA VAL A 305 -12.43 2.12 8.01
C VAL A 305 -13.89 2.43 8.38
N THR A 306 -14.40 3.64 8.18
CA THR A 306 -15.80 3.99 8.44
C THR A 306 -16.75 3.63 7.29
N ARG A 307 -16.24 3.10 6.18
CA ARG A 307 -16.97 2.79 4.95
C ARG A 307 -16.62 1.39 4.44
N LYS A 308 -17.50 0.82 3.62
CA LYS A 308 -17.26 -0.47 2.97
C LYS A 308 -16.48 -0.31 1.68
N GLY A 309 -15.63 -1.28 1.39
CA GLY A 309 -14.86 -1.38 0.15
C GLY A 309 -13.49 -0.74 0.24
N ALA A 310 -12.68 -0.86 -0.83
CA ALA A 310 -11.35 -0.31 -0.89
C ALA A 310 -11.35 1.09 -1.55
N PHE A 311 -11.48 1.20 -2.87
CA PHE A 311 -11.47 2.49 -3.59
C PHE A 311 -12.59 3.43 -3.10
N ALA A 312 -13.80 2.90 -2.93
CA ALA A 312 -14.97 3.69 -2.49
C ALA A 312 -14.85 4.22 -1.06
N ALA A 313 -14.03 3.59 -0.22
CA ALA A 313 -13.83 3.99 1.16
C ALA A 313 -12.81 5.14 1.33
N MET A 314 -11.98 5.41 0.31
CA MET A 314 -10.94 6.44 0.39
C MET A 314 -11.54 7.83 0.61
N PRO A 315 -11.11 8.57 1.66
CA PRO A 315 -11.65 9.89 1.95
C PRO A 315 -11.13 10.96 1.00
N SER A 316 -11.86 12.06 0.91
CA SER A 316 -11.39 13.29 0.29
C SER A 316 -10.49 14.09 1.23
N PHE A 317 -9.74 15.04 0.68
CA PHE A 317 -8.90 15.94 1.46
C PHE A 317 -9.71 16.75 2.50
N ASP A 318 -10.89 17.25 2.11
CA ASP A 318 -11.76 18.04 3.00
C ASP A 318 -12.27 17.22 4.18
N GLU A 319 -12.63 15.94 3.97
CA GLU A 319 -13.06 15.06 5.05
C GLU A 319 -11.93 14.81 6.06
N VAL A 320 -10.70 14.66 5.56
CA VAL A 320 -9.51 14.49 6.42
C VAL A 320 -9.26 15.75 7.23
N GLN A 321 -9.32 16.93 6.61
CA GLN A 321 -9.15 18.20 7.31
C GLN A 321 -10.23 18.42 8.39
N GLN A 322 -11.48 18.07 8.12
CA GLN A 322 -12.57 18.14 9.10
C GLN A 322 -12.31 17.24 10.32
N LEU A 323 -11.85 15.99 10.10
CA LEU A 323 -11.50 15.08 11.19
C LEU A 323 -10.36 15.62 12.06
N LEU A 324 -9.33 16.16 11.42
CA LEU A 324 -8.17 16.76 12.11
C LEU A 324 -8.60 17.93 13.01
N GLN A 325 -9.46 18.82 12.49
CA GLN A 325 -9.98 19.97 13.24
C GLN A 325 -10.86 19.57 14.44
N LEU A 326 -11.73 18.57 14.27
CA LEU A 326 -12.63 18.09 15.32
C LEU A 326 -11.89 17.50 16.52
N GLN A 327 -10.74 16.88 16.31
CA GLN A 327 -9.97 16.24 17.38
C GLN A 327 -8.80 17.12 17.93
N ASP A 328 -8.62 18.31 17.40
CA ASP A 328 -7.74 19.35 17.98
C ASP A 328 -8.49 20.30 18.92
N LEU A 329 -9.81 20.22 19.00
CA LEU A 329 -10.60 20.98 19.98
C LEU A 329 -10.36 20.41 21.39
N PRO A 330 -9.98 21.24 22.37
CA PRO A 330 -9.90 20.80 23.77
C PRO A 330 -11.27 20.32 24.25
N ALA A 331 -11.29 19.14 24.91
CA ALA A 331 -12.50 18.55 25.48
C ALA A 331 -13.07 19.42 26.62
#